data_7cac87ca2b0dd476a20197c125cb0774
#
_entry.id   7cac87ca2b0dd476a20197c125cb0774
#
_cell.length_a   1.000
_cell.length_b   1.000
_cell.length_c   1.000
_cell.angle_alpha   90.00
_cell.angle_beta   90.00
_cell.angle_gamma   90.00
#
_symmetry.space_group_name_H-M   'P 1'
#
loop_
_entity.id
_entity.type
_entity.pdbx_description
1 polymer ?
#
loop_
_entity_poly.entity_id
_entity_poly.type
_entity_poly.pdbx_seq_one_letter_code
_entity_poly.pdbx_strand_id
1 'polypeptide(L)'
;MRHLHWFRTDLRLNDNPALASHAAANSLLCLFLMPKPKPWCNLTGIGAQRDRFLRESLIELKNDLQALGQDLLVLEGSPELVIPHLVERYGITEVSVSDQPGWEEKQSVAYLAGKLDIPIQIHRGNTLFSETDLPMALEDLPTVFSPFRRKVEKLNVRGPRAAPEQLPPPPSAQFDAIPSSMHKPHPGLPIPGGRRAGLRRVKQFIWDDESITQYKLTRNCLDGFDGSSTFSPWLANGTLSVREVAHAIFDFEKSRVANESTYWLFFELLWREIFH
;
A
#
# COMPACT_ATOMS: atom_id res chain seq x y z
N MET A 1 8.63 0.44 25.67
CA MET A 1 7.38 0.16 24.94
C MET A 1 7.71 -0.84 23.83
N ARG A 2 6.87 -1.85 23.63
CA ARG A 2 7.02 -2.87 22.59
C ARG A 2 5.84 -2.74 21.66
N HIS A 3 6.09 -2.48 20.39
CA HIS A 3 5.04 -2.20 19.41
C HIS A 3 4.94 -3.33 18.38
N LEU A 4 3.77 -3.44 17.75
CA LEU A 4 3.51 -4.30 16.61
C LEU A 4 3.00 -3.44 15.46
N HIS A 5 3.67 -3.51 14.29
CA HIS A 5 3.17 -2.96 13.04
C HIS A 5 2.58 -4.10 12.19
N TRP A 6 1.30 -4.02 11.93
CA TRP A 6 0.61 -4.99 11.09
C TRP A 6 0.50 -4.47 9.66
N PHE A 7 1.43 -4.90 8.79
CA PHE A 7 1.38 -4.64 7.37
C PHE A 7 0.17 -5.30 6.71
N ARG A 8 -0.51 -4.57 5.83
CA ARG A 8 -1.64 -5.08 5.03
C ARG A 8 -1.51 -4.67 3.56
N THR A 9 -2.00 -3.50 3.17
CA THR A 9 -1.89 -2.92 1.82
C THR A 9 -0.98 -1.69 1.80
N ASP A 10 0.10 -1.77 2.55
CA ASP A 10 1.11 -0.73 2.73
C ASP A 10 2.53 -1.32 2.70
N LEU A 11 2.77 -2.29 1.79
CA LEU A 11 4.00 -3.08 1.72
C LEU A 11 5.21 -2.25 1.25
N ARG A 12 5.54 -1.20 2.01
CA ARG A 12 6.64 -0.27 1.73
C ARG A 12 7.17 0.36 3.02
N LEU A 13 8.42 0.84 2.96
CA LEU A 13 9.01 1.65 4.04
C LEU A 13 8.76 3.14 3.84
N ASN A 14 8.86 3.61 2.61
CA ASN A 14 8.59 5.00 2.24
C ASN A 14 7.11 5.33 2.38
N ASP A 15 6.83 6.56 2.74
CA ASP A 15 5.47 7.10 2.80
C ASP A 15 4.49 6.20 3.57
N ASN A 16 5.00 5.58 4.64
CA ASN A 16 4.23 4.73 5.55
C ASN A 16 4.15 5.38 6.94
N PRO A 17 3.11 6.18 7.20
CA PRO A 17 2.93 6.85 8.48
C PRO A 17 2.72 5.88 9.64
N ALA A 18 2.10 4.73 9.40
CA ALA A 18 1.89 3.70 10.41
C ALA A 18 3.22 3.08 10.86
N LEU A 19 4.13 2.78 9.94
CA LEU A 19 5.47 2.30 10.27
C LEU A 19 6.31 3.39 10.96
N ALA A 20 6.23 4.62 10.46
CA ALA A 20 7.00 5.75 11.01
C ALA A 20 6.59 6.13 12.45
N SER A 21 5.38 5.80 12.88
CA SER A 21 4.91 6.09 14.24
C SER A 21 5.69 5.35 15.34
N HIS A 22 6.43 4.31 14.99
CA HIS A 22 7.16 3.47 15.94
C HIS A 22 8.58 3.94 16.29
N ALA A 23 9.03 5.08 15.78
CA ALA A 23 10.40 5.55 15.98
C ALA A 23 10.86 5.62 17.46
N ALA A 24 9.93 5.83 18.40
CA ALA A 24 10.22 5.92 19.84
C ALA A 24 10.04 4.59 20.60
N ALA A 25 9.70 3.49 19.93
CA ALA A 25 9.53 2.20 20.57
C ALA A 25 10.89 1.58 20.97
N ASN A 26 10.90 0.75 22.02
CA ASN A 26 12.09 -0.01 22.41
C ASN A 26 12.28 -1.27 21.56
N SER A 27 11.18 -1.81 21.02
CA SER A 27 11.17 -2.96 20.12
C SER A 27 9.94 -2.90 19.23
N LEU A 28 10.08 -3.39 18.01
CA LEU A 28 9.01 -3.40 17.00
C LEU A 28 8.92 -4.80 16.36
N LEU A 29 7.73 -5.38 16.38
CA LEU A 29 7.40 -6.58 15.63
C LEU A 29 6.68 -6.17 14.34
N CYS A 30 7.32 -6.38 13.18
CA CYS A 30 6.70 -6.21 11.87
C CYS A 30 6.00 -7.52 11.48
N LEU A 31 4.69 -7.48 11.27
CA LEU A 31 3.84 -8.62 10.99
C LEU A 31 3.15 -8.48 9.64
N PHE A 32 3.11 -9.56 8.87
CA PHE A 32 2.18 -9.73 7.75
C PHE A 32 1.42 -11.04 7.91
N LEU A 33 0.11 -10.99 7.73
CA LEU A 33 -0.74 -12.19 7.73
C LEU A 33 -1.12 -12.55 6.31
N MET A 34 -0.73 -13.74 5.87
CA MET A 34 -1.11 -14.26 4.56
C MET A 34 -2.63 -14.35 4.46
N PRO A 35 -3.24 -13.78 3.40
CA PRO A 35 -4.68 -13.81 3.25
C PRO A 35 -5.17 -15.26 3.19
N LYS A 36 -6.11 -15.61 4.05
CA LYS A 36 -6.82 -16.89 3.92
C LYS A 36 -7.82 -16.80 2.79
N PRO A 37 -7.79 -17.74 1.85
CA PRO A 37 -8.83 -17.83 0.84
C PRO A 37 -10.17 -18.10 1.51
N LYS A 38 -11.10 -17.15 1.39
CA LYS A 38 -12.51 -17.42 1.72
C LYS A 38 -13.19 -17.88 0.45
N PRO A 39 -13.85 -19.05 0.44
CA PRO A 39 -14.67 -19.45 -0.70
C PRO A 39 -15.75 -18.38 -0.93
N TRP A 40 -15.81 -17.87 -2.15
CA TRP A 40 -16.86 -16.94 -2.56
C TRP A 40 -17.33 -17.30 -3.97
N CYS A 41 -18.58 -17.69 -4.10
CA CYS A 41 -19.12 -18.25 -5.34
C CYS A 41 -18.24 -19.43 -5.82
N ASN A 42 -17.68 -19.32 -7.02
CA ASN A 42 -16.79 -20.34 -7.61
C ASN A 42 -15.29 -20.08 -7.33
N LEU A 43 -14.96 -19.07 -6.52
CA LEU A 43 -13.57 -18.74 -6.18
C LEU A 43 -13.15 -19.48 -4.92
N THR A 44 -12.06 -20.22 -5.00
CA THR A 44 -11.55 -21.07 -3.91
C THR A 44 -10.23 -20.62 -3.36
N GLY A 45 -9.74 -19.44 -3.73
CA GLY A 45 -8.46 -18.95 -3.23
C GLY A 45 -7.86 -17.78 -4.00
N ILE A 46 -6.59 -17.53 -3.73
CA ILE A 46 -5.81 -16.52 -4.43
C ILE A 46 -5.32 -17.11 -5.75
N GLY A 47 -5.54 -16.41 -6.87
CA GLY A 47 -5.03 -16.83 -8.18
C GLY A 47 -3.49 -16.84 -8.22
N ALA A 48 -2.93 -17.74 -9.01
CA ALA A 48 -1.49 -18.00 -9.13
C ALA A 48 -0.64 -16.73 -9.32
N GLN A 49 -1.07 -15.81 -10.19
CA GLN A 49 -0.34 -14.57 -10.47
C GLN A 49 -0.39 -13.59 -9.29
N ARG A 50 -1.51 -13.54 -8.57
CA ARG A 50 -1.63 -12.70 -7.36
C ARG A 50 -0.79 -13.25 -6.22
N ASP A 51 -0.75 -14.59 -6.03
CA ASP A 51 0.15 -15.23 -5.03
C ASP A 51 1.62 -14.91 -5.33
N ARG A 52 2.04 -15.10 -6.58
CA ARG A 52 3.39 -14.77 -7.02
C ARG A 52 3.74 -13.31 -6.73
N PHE A 53 2.90 -12.38 -7.18
CA PHE A 53 3.08 -10.95 -7.01
C PHE A 53 3.19 -10.55 -5.53
N LEU A 54 2.34 -11.15 -4.67
CA LEU A 54 2.37 -10.90 -3.24
C LEU A 54 3.66 -11.41 -2.59
N ARG A 55 4.07 -12.65 -2.89
CA ARG A 55 5.30 -13.23 -2.33
C ARG A 55 6.55 -12.46 -2.76
N GLU A 56 6.65 -12.09 -4.03
CA GLU A 56 7.74 -11.23 -4.53
C GLU A 56 7.78 -9.89 -3.78
N SER A 57 6.61 -9.29 -3.52
CA SER A 57 6.50 -8.03 -2.77
C SER A 57 6.92 -8.19 -1.30
N LEU A 58 6.53 -9.28 -0.65
CA LEU A 58 6.89 -9.56 0.74
C LEU A 58 8.37 -9.89 0.89
N ILE A 59 8.96 -10.63 -0.05
CA ILE A 59 10.40 -10.94 -0.04
C ILE A 59 11.19 -9.63 -0.16
N GLU A 60 10.82 -8.73 -1.06
CA GLU A 60 11.49 -7.44 -1.19
C GLU A 60 11.34 -6.59 0.08
N LEU A 61 10.13 -6.49 0.65
CA LEU A 61 9.89 -5.77 1.90
C LEU A 61 10.72 -6.35 3.06
N LYS A 62 10.79 -7.68 3.19
CA LYS A 62 11.60 -8.35 4.21
C LYS A 62 13.08 -7.98 4.06
N ASN A 63 13.60 -8.02 2.85
CA ASN A 63 14.99 -7.63 2.59
C ASN A 63 15.26 -6.16 2.93
N ASP A 64 14.33 -5.27 2.62
CA ASP A 64 14.44 -3.85 2.93
C ASP A 64 14.37 -3.60 4.45
N LEU A 65 13.54 -4.33 5.18
CA LEU A 65 13.49 -4.30 6.65
C LEU A 65 14.79 -4.84 7.26
N GLN A 66 15.33 -5.93 6.73
CA GLN A 66 16.59 -6.52 7.20
C GLN A 66 17.77 -5.57 7.00
N ALA A 67 17.79 -4.79 5.93
CA ALA A 67 18.80 -3.75 5.73
C ALA A 67 18.77 -2.64 6.80
N LEU A 68 17.64 -2.49 7.52
CA LEU A 68 17.48 -1.56 8.65
C LEU A 68 17.61 -2.25 10.02
N GLY A 69 18.11 -3.50 10.06
CA GLY A 69 18.23 -4.26 11.30
C GLY A 69 16.93 -4.78 11.89
N GLN A 70 15.85 -4.76 11.09
CA GLN A 70 14.51 -5.25 11.43
C GLN A 70 14.24 -6.56 10.67
N ASP A 71 13.10 -7.23 10.90
CA ASP A 71 12.67 -8.37 10.11
C ASP A 71 11.14 -8.40 9.94
N LEU A 72 10.63 -9.25 9.05
CA LEU A 72 9.22 -9.43 8.78
C LEU A 72 8.77 -10.82 9.21
N LEU A 73 7.87 -10.88 10.18
CA LEU A 73 7.16 -12.10 10.56
C LEU A 73 5.98 -12.31 9.62
N VAL A 74 6.00 -13.40 8.87
CA VAL A 74 4.90 -13.75 7.97
C VAL A 74 4.23 -15.02 8.49
N LEU A 75 2.96 -14.92 8.84
CA LEU A 75 2.18 -16.02 9.40
C LEU A 75 0.91 -16.25 8.59
N GLU A 76 0.38 -17.46 8.72
CA GLU A 76 -0.97 -17.81 8.28
C GLU A 76 -1.93 -17.76 9.47
N GLY A 77 -3.13 -17.27 9.25
CA GLY A 77 -4.12 -17.23 10.32
C GLY A 77 -5.07 -16.04 10.20
N SER A 78 -6.13 -16.05 11.01
CA SER A 78 -6.99 -14.88 11.11
C SER A 78 -6.37 -13.87 12.08
N PRO A 79 -6.48 -12.57 11.78
CA PRO A 79 -5.96 -11.52 12.67
C PRO A 79 -6.52 -11.62 14.10
N GLU A 80 -7.79 -12.00 14.22
CA GLU A 80 -8.52 -12.11 15.48
C GLU A 80 -7.95 -13.18 16.44
N LEU A 81 -7.21 -14.14 15.90
CA LEU A 81 -6.53 -15.19 16.67
C LEU A 81 -5.04 -14.92 16.81
N VAL A 82 -4.39 -14.52 15.72
CA VAL A 82 -2.93 -14.39 15.70
C VAL A 82 -2.46 -13.16 16.47
N ILE A 83 -3.08 -11.99 16.26
CA ILE A 83 -2.61 -10.75 16.88
C ILE A 83 -2.72 -10.80 18.43
N PRO A 84 -3.84 -11.23 19.06
CA PRO A 84 -3.90 -11.37 20.51
C PRO A 84 -2.83 -12.30 21.06
N HIS A 85 -2.57 -13.43 20.41
CA HIS A 85 -1.52 -14.35 20.82
C HIS A 85 -0.12 -13.70 20.78
N LEU A 86 0.18 -12.92 19.72
CA LEU A 86 1.46 -12.20 19.63
C LEU A 86 1.58 -11.08 20.66
N VAL A 87 0.47 -10.38 20.95
CA VAL A 87 0.40 -9.35 21.98
C VAL A 87 0.80 -9.94 23.35
N GLU A 88 0.20 -11.05 23.72
CA GLU A 88 0.52 -11.74 24.96
C GLU A 88 1.96 -12.27 24.98
N ARG A 89 2.35 -13.01 23.93
CA ARG A 89 3.66 -13.67 23.83
C ARG A 89 4.84 -12.71 23.89
N TYR A 90 4.74 -11.55 23.26
CA TYR A 90 5.83 -10.57 23.18
C TYR A 90 5.63 -9.36 24.09
N GLY A 91 4.54 -9.30 24.86
CA GLY A 91 4.22 -8.18 25.72
C GLY A 91 4.08 -6.87 24.93
N ILE A 92 3.37 -6.93 23.80
CA ILE A 92 3.11 -5.76 22.94
C ILE A 92 2.22 -4.79 23.72
N THR A 93 2.55 -3.51 23.64
CA THR A 93 1.84 -2.43 24.33
C THR A 93 1.07 -1.50 23.38
N GLU A 94 1.29 -1.64 22.07
CA GLU A 94 0.58 -0.88 21.03
C GLU A 94 0.64 -1.63 19.70
N VAL A 95 -0.45 -1.59 18.95
CA VAL A 95 -0.53 -2.07 17.56
C VAL A 95 -0.75 -0.89 16.63
N SER A 96 -0.08 -0.83 15.51
CA SER A 96 -0.39 0.12 14.44
C SER A 96 -0.79 -0.59 13.16
N VAL A 97 -1.64 0.07 12.39
CA VAL A 97 -2.16 -0.45 11.13
C VAL A 97 -2.52 0.70 10.18
N SER A 98 -2.33 0.49 8.90
CA SER A 98 -2.84 1.42 7.89
C SER A 98 -4.35 1.29 7.73
N ASP A 99 -5.05 2.42 7.63
CA ASP A 99 -6.49 2.46 7.32
C ASP A 99 -6.77 1.81 5.96
N GLN A 100 -7.91 1.15 5.87
CA GLN A 100 -8.39 0.50 4.65
C GLN A 100 -9.88 0.77 4.46
N PRO A 101 -10.35 1.00 3.22
CA PRO A 101 -11.74 1.36 2.96
C PRO A 101 -12.69 0.17 3.09
N GLY A 102 -12.19 -1.07 2.95
CA GLY A 102 -13.00 -2.28 2.92
C GLY A 102 -13.75 -2.55 4.23
N TRP A 103 -14.97 -2.99 4.12
CA TRP A 103 -15.82 -3.27 5.29
C TRP A 103 -15.25 -4.39 6.16
N GLU A 104 -14.80 -5.50 5.56
CA GLU A 104 -14.22 -6.63 6.31
C GLU A 104 -12.95 -6.24 7.04
N GLU A 105 -12.11 -5.42 6.39
CA GLU A 105 -10.87 -4.92 6.97
C GLU A 105 -11.13 -4.00 8.16
N LYS A 106 -12.16 -3.15 8.08
CA LYS A 106 -12.59 -2.30 9.20
C LYS A 106 -13.17 -3.13 10.35
N GLN A 107 -14.01 -4.14 10.05
CA GLN A 107 -14.57 -5.03 11.07
C GLN A 107 -13.49 -5.81 11.82
N SER A 108 -12.46 -6.29 11.13
CA SER A 108 -11.35 -7.00 11.76
C SER A 108 -10.59 -6.11 12.75
N VAL A 109 -10.32 -4.85 12.38
CA VAL A 109 -9.67 -3.89 13.28
C VAL A 109 -10.57 -3.52 14.47
N ALA A 110 -11.87 -3.28 14.22
CA ALA A 110 -12.83 -2.97 15.27
C ALA A 110 -12.98 -4.12 16.29
N TYR A 111 -13.01 -5.38 15.80
CA TYR A 111 -13.02 -6.56 16.66
C TYR A 111 -11.78 -6.62 17.55
N LEU A 112 -10.59 -6.41 16.96
CA LEU A 112 -9.34 -6.41 17.72
C LEU A 112 -9.30 -5.29 18.75
N ALA A 113 -9.77 -4.08 18.40
CA ALA A 113 -9.84 -2.94 19.30
C ALA A 113 -10.77 -3.19 20.51
N GLY A 114 -11.85 -3.97 20.32
CA GLY A 114 -12.74 -4.38 21.40
C GLY A 114 -12.21 -5.55 22.25
N LYS A 115 -11.20 -6.29 21.75
CA LYS A 115 -10.67 -7.49 22.41
C LYS A 115 -9.35 -7.25 23.16
N LEU A 116 -8.54 -6.31 22.67
CA LEU A 116 -7.21 -6.03 23.23
C LEU A 116 -7.29 -4.89 24.24
N ASP A 117 -6.63 -5.05 25.39
CA ASP A 117 -6.48 -4.01 26.42
C ASP A 117 -5.35 -3.02 26.11
N ILE A 118 -4.96 -2.91 24.83
CA ILE A 118 -3.92 -2.00 24.34
C ILE A 118 -4.44 -1.20 23.14
N PRO A 119 -3.91 0.01 22.90
CA PRO A 119 -4.34 0.83 21.78
C PRO A 119 -3.99 0.21 20.44
N ILE A 120 -4.92 0.35 19.47
CA ILE A 120 -4.67 0.13 18.05
C ILE A 120 -4.69 1.49 17.36
N GLN A 121 -3.53 1.92 16.87
CA GLN A 121 -3.38 3.17 16.12
C GLN A 121 -3.65 2.93 14.64
N ILE A 122 -4.64 3.64 14.10
CA ILE A 122 -5.00 3.55 12.68
C ILE A 122 -4.46 4.78 11.96
N HIS A 123 -3.68 4.57 10.90
CA HIS A 123 -3.04 5.65 10.17
C HIS A 123 -3.50 5.69 8.71
N ARG A 124 -3.85 6.86 8.22
CA ARG A 124 -4.13 7.08 6.79
C ARG A 124 -2.82 7.27 6.03
N GLY A 125 -2.45 6.30 5.22
CA GLY A 125 -1.19 6.29 4.48
C GLY A 125 -1.34 5.93 3.00
N ASN A 126 -2.54 5.53 2.57
CA ASN A 126 -2.81 5.08 1.21
C ASN A 126 -3.64 6.08 0.39
N THR A 127 -3.72 7.32 0.84
CA THR A 127 -4.49 8.42 0.24
C THR A 127 -3.58 9.55 -0.25
N LEU A 128 -4.04 10.34 -1.21
CA LEU A 128 -3.36 11.56 -1.67
C LEU A 128 -3.34 12.61 -0.57
N PHE A 129 -4.47 12.74 0.15
CA PHE A 129 -4.70 13.76 1.16
C PHE A 129 -4.82 13.13 2.54
N SER A 130 -4.29 13.79 3.56
CA SER A 130 -4.64 13.54 4.95
C SER A 130 -5.92 14.29 5.30
N GLU A 131 -6.55 13.96 6.41
CA GLU A 131 -7.75 14.68 6.88
C GLU A 131 -7.50 16.18 7.04
N THR A 132 -6.31 16.54 7.49
CA THR A 132 -5.91 17.95 7.66
C THR A 132 -5.65 18.69 6.35
N ASP A 133 -5.53 17.99 5.22
CA ASP A 133 -5.36 18.60 3.91
C ASP A 133 -6.70 18.90 3.24
N LEU A 134 -7.77 18.25 3.71
CA LEU A 134 -9.09 18.39 3.14
C LEU A 134 -9.77 19.71 3.58
N PRO A 135 -10.58 20.34 2.69
CA PRO A 135 -11.24 21.60 3.00
C PRO A 135 -12.49 21.44 3.88
N MET A 136 -12.80 20.20 4.30
CA MET A 136 -13.96 19.84 5.11
C MET A 136 -13.74 18.51 5.81
N ALA A 137 -14.60 18.18 6.78
CA ALA A 137 -14.58 16.88 7.46
C ALA A 137 -14.89 15.73 6.47
N LEU A 138 -14.43 14.52 6.80
CA LEU A 138 -14.60 13.35 5.92
C LEU A 138 -16.07 13.02 5.68
N GLU A 139 -16.90 13.13 6.71
CA GLU A 139 -18.35 12.91 6.65
C GLU A 139 -19.09 13.88 5.73
N ASP A 140 -18.49 15.07 5.49
CA ASP A 140 -19.06 16.11 4.63
C ASP A 140 -18.56 16.01 3.18
N LEU A 141 -17.67 15.07 2.88
CA LEU A 141 -17.17 14.87 1.52
C LEU A 141 -18.30 14.41 0.59
N PRO A 142 -18.36 14.97 -0.63
CA PRO A 142 -19.32 14.50 -1.62
C PRO A 142 -19.14 13.03 -1.95
N THR A 143 -20.23 12.27 -1.97
CA THR A 143 -20.26 10.86 -2.36
C THR A 143 -20.26 10.66 -3.88
N VAL A 144 -20.43 11.73 -4.65
CA VAL A 144 -20.41 11.75 -6.12
C VAL A 144 -19.10 12.35 -6.60
N PHE A 145 -18.44 11.68 -7.55
CA PHE A 145 -17.09 12.03 -7.99
C PHE A 145 -16.92 13.47 -8.49
N SER A 146 -17.82 13.98 -9.33
CA SER A 146 -17.61 15.31 -9.93
C SER A 146 -17.65 16.46 -8.91
N PRO A 147 -18.57 16.49 -7.92
CA PRO A 147 -18.48 17.42 -6.80
C PRO A 147 -17.24 17.23 -5.94
N PHE A 148 -16.86 15.97 -5.62
CA PHE A 148 -15.66 15.65 -4.87
C PHE A 148 -14.42 16.20 -5.57
N ARG A 149 -14.21 15.83 -6.83
CA ARG A 149 -13.09 16.29 -7.64
C ARG A 149 -12.91 17.81 -7.58
N ARG A 150 -13.98 18.58 -7.84
CA ARG A 150 -13.92 20.06 -7.84
C ARG A 150 -13.41 20.64 -6.52
N LYS A 151 -13.59 19.92 -5.41
CA LYS A 151 -13.12 20.36 -4.10
C LYS A 151 -11.65 20.03 -3.84
N VAL A 152 -11.16 18.92 -4.42
CA VAL A 152 -9.83 18.40 -4.06
C VAL A 152 -8.78 18.49 -5.19
N GLU A 153 -9.17 18.59 -6.46
CA GLU A 153 -8.23 18.55 -7.60
C GLU A 153 -7.17 19.65 -7.61
N LYS A 154 -7.42 20.76 -6.90
CA LYS A 154 -6.48 21.89 -6.81
C LYS A 154 -5.72 21.94 -5.48
N LEU A 155 -5.97 21.00 -4.59
CA LEU A 155 -5.25 20.91 -3.34
C LEU A 155 -3.80 20.49 -3.57
N ASN A 156 -2.92 20.99 -2.72
CA ASN A 156 -1.54 20.55 -2.75
C ASN A 156 -1.41 19.12 -2.21
N VAL A 157 -0.92 18.21 -3.04
CA VAL A 157 -0.56 16.87 -2.60
C VAL A 157 0.80 16.94 -1.90
N ARG A 158 0.84 16.63 -0.61
CA ARG A 158 2.11 16.63 0.15
C ARG A 158 3.10 15.64 -0.45
N GLY A 159 4.37 15.96 -0.41
CA GLY A 159 5.44 15.07 -0.81
C GLY A 159 5.41 13.75 -0.02
N PRO A 160 5.79 12.62 -0.64
CA PRO A 160 5.91 11.35 0.05
C PRO A 160 6.98 11.43 1.15
N ARG A 161 6.72 10.81 2.29
CA ARG A 161 7.70 10.75 3.39
C ARG A 161 8.86 9.85 2.99
N ALA A 162 10.07 10.21 3.38
CA ALA A 162 11.22 9.31 3.28
C ALA A 162 11.00 8.05 4.14
N ALA A 163 11.66 6.96 3.76
CA ALA A 163 11.76 5.79 4.62
C ALA A 163 12.46 6.16 5.93
N PRO A 164 12.12 5.53 7.07
CA PRO A 164 12.88 5.70 8.29
C PRO A 164 14.33 5.24 8.08
N GLU A 165 15.29 5.98 8.62
CA GLU A 165 16.71 5.59 8.58
C GLU A 165 17.02 4.43 9.52
N GLN A 166 16.25 4.30 10.58
CA GLN A 166 16.36 3.24 11.58
C GLN A 166 14.96 2.83 12.05
N LEU A 167 14.85 1.57 12.44
CA LEU A 167 13.67 1.02 13.10
C LEU A 167 14.08 0.42 14.44
N PRO A 168 13.18 0.39 15.44
CA PRO A 168 13.43 -0.31 16.68
C PRO A 168 13.74 -1.79 16.40
N PRO A 169 14.63 -2.44 17.18
CA PRO A 169 15.01 -3.83 16.95
C PRO A 169 13.79 -4.78 17.09
N PRO A 170 13.79 -5.92 16.38
CA PRO A 170 12.75 -6.92 16.54
C PRO A 170 12.85 -7.59 17.92
N PRO A 171 11.75 -8.13 18.45
CA PRO A 171 11.82 -9.01 19.62
C PRO A 171 12.53 -10.32 19.25
N SER A 172 12.93 -11.11 20.25
CA SER A 172 13.47 -12.47 20.02
C SER A 172 12.37 -13.39 19.48
N ALA A 173 12.16 -13.35 18.19
CA ALA A 173 11.20 -14.15 17.44
C ALA A 173 11.94 -14.95 16.36
N GLN A 174 11.33 -16.06 15.93
CA GLN A 174 11.81 -16.78 14.77
C GLN A 174 11.21 -16.16 13.51
N PHE A 175 12.07 -15.73 12.59
CA PHE A 175 11.69 -15.10 11.32
C PHE A 175 12.08 -16.06 10.18
N ASP A 176 11.12 -16.84 9.72
CA ASP A 176 11.35 -17.79 8.66
C ASP A 176 11.49 -17.08 7.29
N ALA A 177 12.15 -17.77 6.37
CA ALA A 177 12.21 -17.33 4.98
C ALA A 177 10.83 -17.40 4.34
N ILE A 178 10.50 -16.42 3.51
CA ILE A 178 9.27 -16.42 2.74
C ILE A 178 9.49 -17.31 1.50
N PRO A 179 8.77 -18.42 1.35
CA PRO A 179 8.91 -19.26 0.18
C PRO A 179 8.56 -18.50 -1.10
N SER A 180 9.43 -18.59 -2.10
CA SER A 180 9.12 -18.09 -3.44
C SER A 180 7.89 -18.80 -4.00
N SER A 181 7.12 -18.09 -4.83
CA SER A 181 6.00 -18.72 -5.51
C SER A 181 6.49 -19.78 -6.51
N MET A 182 5.80 -20.92 -6.57
CA MET A 182 6.04 -21.94 -7.60
C MET A 182 5.47 -21.56 -8.96
N HIS A 183 4.69 -20.49 -9.03
CA HIS A 183 4.03 -20.02 -10.24
C HIS A 183 4.95 -19.15 -11.08
N LYS A 184 5.06 -19.46 -12.37
CA LYS A 184 5.79 -18.64 -13.32
C LYS A 184 4.99 -17.40 -13.73
N PRO A 185 5.64 -16.30 -14.13
CA PRO A 185 4.96 -15.16 -14.73
C PRO A 185 4.11 -15.60 -15.93
N HIS A 186 2.89 -15.05 -16.03
CA HIS A 186 2.08 -15.27 -17.23
C HIS A 186 2.65 -14.43 -18.39
N PRO A 187 2.89 -15.00 -19.58
CA PRO A 187 3.51 -14.26 -20.68
C PRO A 187 2.76 -12.98 -21.09
N GLY A 188 1.42 -13.01 -21.05
CA GLY A 188 0.57 -11.86 -21.35
C GLY A 188 0.39 -10.88 -20.19
N LEU A 189 1.00 -11.13 -19.02
CA LEU A 189 0.89 -10.26 -17.84
C LEU A 189 2.21 -10.25 -17.07
N PRO A 190 3.27 -9.65 -17.65
CA PRO A 190 4.61 -9.65 -17.04
C PRO A 190 4.73 -8.59 -15.94
N ILE A 191 3.89 -8.68 -14.89
CA ILE A 191 3.89 -7.76 -13.76
C ILE A 191 4.63 -8.43 -12.59
N PRO A 192 5.90 -8.08 -12.32
CA PRO A 192 6.60 -8.57 -11.13
C PRO A 192 6.13 -7.84 -9.88
N GLY A 193 6.15 -8.53 -8.73
CA GLY A 193 5.91 -7.93 -7.44
C GLY A 193 7.05 -7.03 -6.97
N GLY A 194 6.82 -6.35 -5.85
CA GLY A 194 7.80 -5.51 -5.18
C GLY A 194 7.82 -4.05 -5.64
N ARG A 195 8.33 -3.22 -4.74
CA ARG A 195 8.40 -1.76 -4.92
C ARG A 195 9.30 -1.36 -6.08
N ARG A 196 10.49 -2.01 -6.20
CA ARG A 196 11.45 -1.69 -7.26
C ARG A 196 10.87 -1.92 -8.64
N ALA A 197 10.04 -2.95 -8.80
CA ALA A 197 9.33 -3.21 -10.05
C ALA A 197 8.28 -2.13 -10.34
N GLY A 198 7.52 -1.72 -9.33
CA GLY A 198 6.55 -0.62 -9.44
C GLY A 198 7.21 0.69 -9.85
N LEU A 199 8.32 1.06 -9.18
CA LEU A 199 9.07 2.28 -9.51
C LEU A 199 9.68 2.24 -10.93
N ARG A 200 10.17 1.09 -11.37
CA ARG A 200 10.62 0.92 -12.77
C ARG A 200 9.47 1.15 -13.75
N ARG A 201 8.27 0.64 -13.44
CA ARG A 201 7.10 0.88 -14.29
C ARG A 201 6.67 2.34 -14.30
N VAL A 202 6.70 3.03 -13.16
CA VAL A 202 6.46 4.49 -13.08
C VAL A 202 7.47 5.24 -13.95
N LYS A 203 8.75 4.92 -13.80
CA LYS A 203 9.82 5.55 -14.60
C LYS A 203 9.62 5.28 -16.09
N GLN A 204 9.39 4.04 -16.49
CA GLN A 204 9.18 3.66 -17.88
C GLN A 204 7.99 4.41 -18.49
N PHE A 205 6.80 4.31 -17.88
CA PHE A 205 5.56 4.87 -18.43
C PHE A 205 5.56 6.40 -18.49
N ILE A 206 6.10 7.05 -17.45
CA ILE A 206 6.06 8.51 -17.35
C ILE A 206 7.26 9.14 -18.06
N TRP A 207 8.49 8.60 -17.88
CA TRP A 207 9.73 9.30 -18.27
C TRP A 207 10.41 8.72 -19.48
N ASP A 208 10.53 7.38 -19.59
CA ASP A 208 11.33 6.77 -20.66
C ASP A 208 10.54 6.70 -21.96
N ASP A 209 9.29 6.23 -21.89
CA ASP A 209 8.39 6.08 -23.05
C ASP A 209 7.49 7.32 -23.27
N GLU A 210 7.42 8.22 -22.29
CA GLU A 210 6.50 9.38 -22.26
C GLU A 210 5.04 9.03 -22.59
N SER A 211 4.64 7.77 -22.35
CA SER A 211 3.29 7.25 -22.66
C SER A 211 2.19 8.00 -21.91
N ILE A 212 2.53 8.66 -20.80
CA ILE A 212 1.64 9.55 -20.06
C ILE A 212 1.07 10.67 -20.96
N THR A 213 1.80 11.13 -21.99
CA THR A 213 1.37 12.24 -22.86
C THR A 213 0.19 11.88 -23.76
N GLN A 214 -0.12 10.59 -23.90
CA GLN A 214 -1.24 10.06 -24.71
C GLN A 214 -2.21 9.22 -23.88
N TYR A 215 -2.04 9.14 -22.57
CA TYR A 215 -2.78 8.26 -21.69
C TYR A 215 -4.31 8.39 -21.82
N LYS A 216 -4.85 9.59 -21.96
CA LYS A 216 -6.29 9.83 -22.16
C LYS A 216 -6.85 9.09 -23.36
N LEU A 217 -6.05 8.96 -24.42
CA LEU A 217 -6.45 8.31 -25.69
C LEU A 217 -6.26 6.80 -25.64
N THR A 218 -5.23 6.32 -24.94
CA THR A 218 -4.79 4.92 -24.99
C THR A 218 -5.34 4.07 -23.82
N ARG A 219 -5.72 4.66 -22.69
CA ARG A 219 -6.07 3.96 -21.46
C ARG A 219 -7.17 2.90 -21.59
N ASN A 220 -8.03 3.02 -22.59
CA ASN A 220 -9.11 2.07 -22.86
C ASN A 220 -8.76 1.03 -23.93
N CYS A 221 -7.52 1.06 -24.47
CA CYS A 221 -7.06 0.05 -25.43
C CYS A 221 -6.97 -1.30 -24.71
N LEU A 222 -7.52 -2.34 -25.35
CA LEU A 222 -7.47 -3.71 -24.85
C LEU A 222 -6.23 -4.46 -25.33
N ASP A 223 -5.62 -3.99 -26.42
CA ASP A 223 -4.44 -4.59 -27.00
C ASP A 223 -3.15 -3.97 -26.44
N GLY A 224 -2.24 -4.84 -26.05
CA GLY A 224 -0.93 -4.45 -25.55
C GLY A 224 -0.91 -4.05 -24.07
N PHE A 225 0.30 -4.04 -23.53
CA PHE A 225 0.55 -3.71 -22.12
C PHE A 225 0.72 -2.20 -21.88
N ASP A 226 1.16 -1.47 -22.90
CA ASP A 226 1.63 -0.08 -22.78
C ASP A 226 0.55 0.97 -23.03
N GLY A 227 -0.66 0.56 -23.42
CA GLY A 227 -1.81 1.46 -23.57
C GLY A 227 -2.29 2.09 -22.25
N SER A 228 -1.96 1.48 -21.12
CA SER A 228 -2.32 1.94 -19.77
C SER A 228 -1.11 1.99 -18.85
N SER A 229 -1.20 2.77 -17.76
CA SER A 229 -0.15 2.88 -16.76
C SER A 229 0.14 1.55 -16.07
N THR A 230 -0.88 0.70 -15.87
CA THR A 230 -0.82 -0.58 -15.15
C THR A 230 -0.30 -0.47 -13.71
N PHE A 231 -0.42 0.69 -13.05
CA PHE A 231 0.08 0.91 -11.68
C PHE A 231 -0.77 0.23 -10.61
N SER A 232 -2.01 -0.16 -10.94
CA SER A 232 -2.98 -0.67 -9.98
C SER A 232 -2.51 -1.83 -9.12
N PRO A 233 -1.74 -2.85 -9.59
CA PRO A 233 -1.28 -3.93 -8.74
C PRO A 233 -0.39 -3.46 -7.58
N TRP A 234 0.54 -2.54 -7.86
CA TRP A 234 1.45 -1.99 -6.85
C TRP A 234 0.77 -0.99 -5.92
N LEU A 235 -0.21 -0.22 -6.42
CA LEU A 235 -1.04 0.65 -5.58
C LEU A 235 -2.00 -0.15 -4.70
N ALA A 236 -2.48 -1.31 -5.16
CA ALA A 236 -3.42 -2.15 -4.43
C ALA A 236 -2.78 -2.86 -3.23
N ASN A 237 -1.53 -3.33 -3.34
CA ASN A 237 -0.82 -3.91 -2.21
C ASN A 237 0.07 -2.89 -1.46
N GLY A 238 0.08 -1.64 -1.94
CA GLY A 238 0.78 -0.53 -1.30
C GLY A 238 2.30 -0.55 -1.40
N THR A 239 2.89 -1.29 -2.34
CA THR A 239 4.32 -1.21 -2.65
C THR A 239 4.69 0.10 -3.34
N LEU A 240 3.73 0.73 -4.06
CA LEU A 240 3.80 2.12 -4.48
C LEU A 240 2.89 2.98 -3.60
N SER A 241 3.36 4.17 -3.23
CA SER A 241 2.50 5.21 -2.68
C SER A 241 1.79 5.97 -3.80
N VAL A 242 0.52 6.27 -3.60
CA VAL A 242 -0.25 7.11 -4.54
C VAL A 242 0.35 8.51 -4.65
N ARG A 243 0.95 9.04 -3.56
CA ARG A 243 1.63 10.36 -3.56
C ARG A 243 2.90 10.34 -4.39
N GLU A 244 3.67 9.25 -4.38
CA GLU A 244 4.84 9.10 -5.26
C GLU A 244 4.46 9.14 -6.73
N VAL A 245 3.37 8.45 -7.09
CA VAL A 245 2.87 8.49 -8.47
C VAL A 245 2.38 9.88 -8.84
N ALA A 246 1.64 10.57 -7.96
CA ALA A 246 1.17 11.93 -8.20
C ALA A 246 2.35 12.91 -8.39
N HIS A 247 3.37 12.84 -7.54
CA HIS A 247 4.57 13.69 -7.67
C HIS A 247 5.34 13.37 -8.95
N ALA A 248 5.46 12.12 -9.36
CA ALA A 248 6.08 11.78 -10.64
C ALA A 248 5.34 12.42 -11.84
N ILE A 249 4.00 12.49 -11.78
CA ILE A 249 3.19 13.21 -12.78
C ILE A 249 3.50 14.71 -12.76
N PHE A 250 3.45 15.34 -11.58
CA PHE A 250 3.68 16.79 -11.45
C PHE A 250 5.11 17.20 -11.85
N ASP A 251 6.11 16.40 -11.52
CA ASP A 251 7.49 16.62 -11.91
C ASP A 251 7.67 16.50 -13.43
N PHE A 252 6.98 15.55 -14.06
CA PHE A 252 6.95 15.43 -15.51
C PHE A 252 6.28 16.63 -16.17
N GLU A 253 5.11 17.06 -15.69
CA GLU A 253 4.41 18.23 -16.19
C GLU A 253 5.25 19.51 -16.09
N LYS A 254 5.98 19.67 -14.99
CA LYS A 254 6.85 20.83 -14.77
C LYS A 254 8.08 20.82 -15.67
N SER A 255 8.65 19.66 -15.96
CA SER A 255 9.95 19.53 -16.67
C SER A 255 9.83 19.22 -18.14
N ARG A 256 8.70 18.73 -18.61
CA ARG A 256 8.48 18.30 -19.99
C ARG A 256 7.24 18.98 -20.61
N VAL A 257 6.07 18.41 -20.39
CA VAL A 257 4.81 18.88 -20.95
C VAL A 257 3.64 18.60 -20.04
N ALA A 258 2.77 19.58 -19.86
CA ALA A 258 1.46 19.42 -19.23
C ALA A 258 0.39 19.44 -20.33
N ASN A 259 -0.43 18.39 -20.40
CA ASN A 259 -1.53 18.30 -21.34
C ASN A 259 -2.75 17.56 -20.72
N GLU A 260 -3.81 17.38 -21.49
CA GLU A 260 -5.00 16.68 -21.03
C GLU A 260 -4.72 15.23 -20.59
N SER A 261 -3.78 14.54 -21.21
CA SER A 261 -3.45 13.15 -20.89
C SER A 261 -2.68 13.04 -19.59
N THR A 262 -1.71 13.94 -19.33
CA THR A 262 -0.96 13.96 -18.07
C THR A 262 -1.90 14.26 -16.89
N TYR A 263 -2.79 15.26 -17.04
CA TYR A 263 -3.85 15.52 -16.07
C TYR A 263 -4.77 14.31 -15.89
N TRP A 264 -5.10 13.59 -16.97
CA TRP A 264 -6.02 12.45 -16.90
C TRP A 264 -5.49 11.31 -16.04
N LEU A 265 -4.19 11.11 -15.99
CA LEU A 265 -3.60 10.11 -15.08
C LEU A 265 -3.78 10.53 -13.61
N PHE A 266 -3.60 11.81 -13.29
CA PHE A 266 -3.91 12.33 -11.95
C PHE A 266 -5.42 12.23 -11.64
N PHE A 267 -6.27 12.50 -12.62
CA PHE A 267 -7.72 12.34 -12.52
C PHE A 267 -8.13 10.90 -12.12
N GLU A 268 -7.45 9.87 -12.64
CA GLU A 268 -7.71 8.49 -12.23
C GLU A 268 -7.23 8.20 -10.78
N LEU A 269 -6.20 8.88 -10.30
CA LEU A 269 -5.82 8.82 -8.89
C LEU A 269 -6.88 9.48 -7.99
N LEU A 270 -7.56 10.54 -8.45
CA LEU A 270 -8.68 11.14 -7.72
C LEU A 270 -9.90 10.20 -7.67
N TRP A 271 -10.13 9.38 -8.71
CA TRP A 271 -11.14 8.33 -8.66
C TRP A 271 -10.83 7.29 -7.57
N ARG A 272 -9.56 6.90 -7.46
CA ARG A 272 -9.15 6.03 -6.37
C ARG A 272 -9.36 6.70 -5.00
N GLU A 273 -9.09 7.98 -4.89
CA GLU A 273 -9.18 8.73 -3.63
C GLU A 273 -10.60 8.74 -3.06
N ILE A 274 -11.63 8.93 -3.87
CA ILE A 274 -13.03 8.95 -3.39
C ILE A 274 -13.49 7.59 -2.86
N PHE A 275 -12.83 6.49 -3.26
CA PHE A 275 -13.15 5.14 -2.78
C PHE A 275 -12.36 4.74 -1.51
N HIS A 276 -11.45 5.58 -1.05
CA HIS A 276 -10.65 5.40 0.16
C HIS A 276 -11.11 6.28 1.32
#